data_85ba853d46d45ddfe32fa6dc8456c1cd
#
_entry.id   85ba853d46d45ddfe32fa6dc8456c1cd
#
_cell.length_a   1.000
_cell.length_b   1.000
_cell.length_c   1.000
_cell.angle_alpha   90.00
_cell.angle_beta   90.00
_cell.angle_gamma   90.00
#
_symmetry.space_group_name_H-M   'P 1'
#
loop_
_entity.id
_entity.type
_entity.pdbx_description
1 polymer ?
#
loop_
_entity_poly.entity_id
_entity_poly.type
_entity_poly.pdbx_seq_one_letter_code
_entity_poly.pdbx_strand_id
1 'polypeptide(L)'
;MYYGRESWDWFHSTFCVKIILEKNKGIIYKHIGAKLAEMVKVPIIVTGGARNVDEMNEILNSSKIQYFGLARPLMCESDLIKKWKEGKAKKAKCVSCNSCIIPNKDYATCIFNKKKKDIERLEPADFQSIKMGEYKITYLPYGKGYTIPSFAYFDSTDEDWNKKKKYLNKEGKSLMSIWSFLIEYKTEKILFDLGFGDKHFSLPEGNWDGGDLLENLKKAGFDRKDITKVIYSHFHPSHVGWTSIEENGKRVLTFPNANYYSTKNELDFWANKIDEPIGIELNSFKEPLEGVIKYLKDGEEVIPNLFVKYEFGHTPGMINLILEADGKKMWFVSDLLHSDLQFENPQWSLFSDNNKEKAMNARINLIEELAKPNTIIANGNFVEEAFGYLKKEEDGKYRYER
;
A
#
# COMPACT_ATOMS: atom_id res chain seq x y z
N MET A 1 -24.48 5.73 40.00
CA MET A 1 -25.57 5.57 39.01
C MET A 1 -24.97 5.07 37.73
N TYR A 2 -25.22 3.81 37.41
CA TYR A 2 -24.82 3.22 36.15
C TYR A 2 -25.83 3.68 35.08
N TYR A 3 -25.37 4.44 34.10
CA TYR A 3 -26.12 4.67 32.86
C TYR A 3 -25.78 3.56 31.88
N GLY A 4 -26.80 2.84 31.40
CA GLY A 4 -26.65 1.72 30.46
C GLY A 4 -26.06 2.16 29.12
N ARG A 5 -25.40 1.24 28.39
CA ARG A 5 -24.75 1.43 27.10
C ARG A 5 -25.65 2.11 26.05
N GLU A 6 -26.94 1.86 26.06
CA GLU A 6 -27.90 2.39 25.08
C GLU A 6 -28.08 3.92 25.11
N SER A 7 -27.86 4.59 26.25
CA SER A 7 -27.98 6.04 26.36
C SER A 7 -26.74 6.78 25.77
N TRP A 8 -25.59 6.10 25.67
CA TRP A 8 -24.38 6.68 25.09
C TRP A 8 -24.39 6.64 23.58
N ASP A 9 -24.98 5.63 22.94
CA ASP A 9 -25.04 5.49 21.49
C ASP A 9 -25.97 6.53 20.86
N TRP A 10 -27.08 6.87 21.52
CA TRP A 10 -27.99 7.90 21.04
C TRP A 10 -27.39 9.31 21.13
N PHE A 11 -26.65 9.59 22.19
CA PHE A 11 -25.96 10.88 22.37
C PHE A 11 -24.79 11.05 21.40
N HIS A 12 -24.08 9.97 21.07
CA HIS A 12 -22.96 10.00 20.12
C HIS A 12 -23.40 10.11 18.67
N SER A 13 -24.45 9.41 18.24
CA SER A 13 -24.81 9.36 16.81
C SER A 13 -25.42 10.67 16.30
N THR A 14 -26.27 11.31 17.08
CA THR A 14 -26.99 12.50 16.62
C THR A 14 -26.24 13.82 16.88
N PHE A 15 -25.51 13.91 18.01
CA PHE A 15 -24.79 15.13 18.38
C PHE A 15 -23.37 15.21 17.82
N CYS A 16 -22.63 14.09 17.71
CA CYS A 16 -21.30 14.09 17.09
C CYS A 16 -21.35 14.34 15.59
N VAL A 17 -22.34 13.85 14.87
CA VAL A 17 -22.47 14.10 13.43
C VAL A 17 -22.72 15.58 13.15
N LYS A 18 -23.54 16.26 13.96
CA LYS A 18 -23.80 17.69 13.80
C LYS A 18 -22.57 18.56 14.15
N ILE A 19 -21.73 18.09 15.08
CA ILE A 19 -20.46 18.77 15.47
C ILE A 19 -19.35 18.58 14.42
N ILE A 20 -19.33 17.44 13.72
CA ILE A 20 -18.36 17.17 12.64
C ILE A 20 -18.65 18.03 11.41
N LEU A 21 -19.93 18.35 11.14
CA LEU A 21 -20.34 19.17 9.99
C LEU A 21 -20.14 20.68 10.21
N GLU A 22 -20.02 21.15 11.47
CA GLU A 22 -19.68 22.54 11.82
C GLU A 22 -18.19 22.74 12.08
N LYS A 23 -17.31 22.30 11.18
CA LYS A 23 -15.89 22.61 11.21
C LYS A 23 -15.71 24.13 11.27
N ASN A 24 -15.10 24.63 12.37
CA ASN A 24 -14.59 26.00 12.58
C ASN A 24 -15.43 27.00 13.39
N LYS A 25 -16.33 26.59 14.26
CA LYS A 25 -17.05 27.56 15.12
C LYS A 25 -16.59 27.61 16.58
N GLY A 26 -15.26 27.67 16.85
CA GLY A 26 -14.72 27.97 18.20
C GLY A 26 -15.24 27.04 19.31
N ILE A 27 -15.54 27.59 20.48
CA ILE A 27 -16.01 26.85 21.65
C ILE A 27 -17.51 26.56 21.53
N ILE A 28 -17.82 25.27 21.27
CA ILE A 28 -19.16 24.81 20.84
C ILE A 28 -20.26 25.09 21.87
N TYR A 29 -19.98 24.86 23.14
CA TYR A 29 -20.98 24.95 24.20
C TYR A 29 -20.94 26.28 24.97
N LYS A 30 -20.28 27.33 24.50
CA LYS A 30 -20.13 28.60 25.20
C LYS A 30 -21.48 29.24 25.57
N HIS A 31 -22.45 29.27 24.69
CA HIS A 31 -23.75 29.90 24.95
C HIS A 31 -24.60 29.13 25.97
N ILE A 32 -24.59 27.78 25.87
CA ILE A 32 -25.28 26.92 26.83
C ILE A 32 -24.62 26.99 28.18
N GLY A 33 -23.28 26.93 28.21
CA GLY A 33 -22.48 27.07 29.44
C GLY A 33 -22.68 28.40 30.15
N ALA A 34 -22.75 29.49 29.38
CA ALA A 34 -23.02 30.83 29.95
C ALA A 34 -24.40 30.93 30.60
N LYS A 35 -25.45 30.46 29.90
CA LYS A 35 -26.81 30.40 30.45
C LYS A 35 -26.88 29.54 31.72
N LEU A 36 -26.27 28.35 31.69
CA LEU A 36 -26.26 27.46 32.85
C LEU A 36 -25.51 28.08 34.03
N ALA A 37 -24.40 28.78 33.78
CA ALA A 37 -23.62 29.48 34.82
C ALA A 37 -24.42 30.60 35.52
N GLU A 38 -25.42 31.17 34.88
CA GLU A 38 -26.34 32.13 35.49
C GLU A 38 -27.39 31.47 36.37
N MET A 39 -27.76 30.22 36.07
CA MET A 39 -28.86 29.52 36.76
C MET A 39 -28.39 28.73 38.00
N VAL A 40 -27.11 28.40 38.11
CA VAL A 40 -26.59 27.57 39.20
C VAL A 40 -25.54 28.27 40.02
N LYS A 41 -25.40 27.83 41.29
CA LYS A 41 -24.39 28.42 42.24
C LYS A 41 -23.06 27.63 42.23
N VAL A 42 -22.93 26.59 41.43
CA VAL A 42 -21.71 25.78 41.32
C VAL A 42 -20.87 26.21 40.15
N PRO A 43 -19.55 26.02 40.23
CA PRO A 43 -18.65 26.32 39.09
C PRO A 43 -19.00 25.58 37.83
N ILE A 44 -19.00 26.24 36.67
CA ILE A 44 -19.25 25.65 35.36
C ILE A 44 -17.95 25.48 34.60
N ILE A 45 -17.70 24.26 34.15
CA ILE A 45 -16.59 23.92 33.26
C ILE A 45 -17.16 23.64 31.86
N VAL A 46 -16.73 24.41 30.86
CA VAL A 46 -17.14 24.17 29.47
C VAL A 46 -16.07 23.33 28.75
N THR A 47 -16.51 22.22 28.14
CA THR A 47 -15.65 21.32 27.36
C THR A 47 -16.12 21.27 25.92
N GLY A 48 -15.21 21.20 24.97
CA GLY A 48 -15.49 21.11 23.53
C GLY A 48 -15.13 22.38 22.76
N GLY A 49 -14.14 22.26 21.89
CA GLY A 49 -13.70 23.31 21.01
C GLY A 49 -12.69 24.31 21.58
N ALA A 50 -12.39 24.32 22.87
CA ALA A 50 -11.40 25.21 23.49
C ALA A 50 -9.98 24.94 22.94
N ARG A 51 -9.46 25.88 22.13
CA ARG A 51 -8.15 25.77 21.45
C ARG A 51 -7.41 27.11 21.34
N ASN A 52 -8.06 28.21 21.65
CA ASN A 52 -7.48 29.55 21.55
C ASN A 52 -7.61 30.26 22.90
N VAL A 53 -6.48 30.72 23.45
CA VAL A 53 -6.41 31.41 24.74
C VAL A 53 -7.21 32.72 24.71
N ASP A 54 -7.11 33.46 23.63
CA ASP A 54 -7.78 34.78 23.53
C ASP A 54 -9.30 34.60 23.54
N GLU A 55 -9.85 33.58 22.80
CA GLU A 55 -11.28 33.26 22.83
C GLU A 55 -11.76 32.76 24.20
N MET A 56 -10.95 31.96 24.89
CA MET A 56 -11.27 31.48 26.23
C MET A 56 -11.30 32.67 27.23
N ASN A 57 -10.33 33.56 27.16
CA ASN A 57 -10.29 34.76 28.01
C ASN A 57 -11.49 35.70 27.77
N GLU A 58 -11.87 35.89 26.50
CA GLU A 58 -13.05 36.69 26.16
C GLU A 58 -14.33 36.09 26.82
N ILE A 59 -14.51 34.80 26.75
CA ILE A 59 -15.66 34.12 27.37
C ILE A 59 -15.62 34.19 28.89
N LEU A 60 -14.46 33.96 29.53
CA LEU A 60 -14.30 34.09 30.96
C LEU A 60 -14.64 35.52 31.47
N ASN A 61 -14.26 36.56 30.70
CA ASN A 61 -14.50 37.95 31.05
C ASN A 61 -15.96 38.38 30.76
N SER A 62 -16.65 37.74 29.82
CA SER A 62 -18.00 38.12 29.39
C SER A 62 -19.12 37.22 29.92
N SER A 63 -18.82 36.21 30.74
CA SER A 63 -19.79 35.29 31.29
C SER A 63 -19.40 34.82 32.71
N LYS A 64 -20.31 34.06 33.36
CA LYS A 64 -20.04 33.42 34.67
C LYS A 64 -19.39 32.02 34.52
N ILE A 65 -18.94 31.62 33.34
CA ILE A 65 -18.13 30.42 33.13
C ILE A 65 -16.80 30.61 33.85
N GLN A 66 -16.35 29.57 34.58
CA GLN A 66 -15.14 29.71 35.39
C GLN A 66 -13.98 28.87 34.86
N TYR A 67 -14.25 27.79 34.11
CA TYR A 67 -13.22 26.87 33.63
C TYR A 67 -13.49 26.33 32.25
N PHE A 68 -12.43 25.91 31.58
CA PHE A 68 -12.47 25.14 30.33
C PHE A 68 -11.83 23.78 30.51
N GLY A 69 -12.51 22.73 30.01
CA GLY A 69 -11.98 21.38 29.92
C GLY A 69 -11.24 21.17 28.60
N LEU A 70 -10.00 20.68 28.66
CA LEU A 70 -9.15 20.41 27.51
C LEU A 70 -8.78 18.91 27.49
N ALA A 71 -9.23 18.16 26.48
CA ALA A 71 -8.85 16.78 26.28
C ALA A 71 -7.94 16.63 25.04
N ARG A 72 -8.51 16.66 23.83
CA ARG A 72 -7.78 16.47 22.58
C ARG A 72 -6.63 17.47 22.34
N PRO A 73 -6.73 18.77 22.71
CA PRO A 73 -5.58 19.68 22.65
C PRO A 73 -4.39 19.20 23.48
N LEU A 74 -4.61 18.69 24.70
CA LEU A 74 -3.54 18.16 25.55
C LEU A 74 -3.01 16.81 25.08
N MET A 75 -3.83 16.00 24.42
CA MET A 75 -3.36 14.78 23.73
C MET A 75 -2.44 15.14 22.54
N CYS A 76 -2.67 16.28 21.90
CA CYS A 76 -1.84 16.77 20.80
C CYS A 76 -0.53 17.41 21.30
N GLU A 77 -0.61 18.20 22.37
CA GLU A 77 0.51 18.97 22.95
C GLU A 77 0.41 18.87 24.48
N SER A 78 1.18 17.95 25.08
CA SER A 78 1.18 17.76 26.53
C SER A 78 1.67 18.99 27.32
N ASP A 79 2.49 19.83 26.69
CA ASP A 79 3.06 21.08 27.25
C ASP A 79 2.26 22.34 26.86
N LEU A 80 1.06 22.18 26.28
CA LEU A 80 0.25 23.27 25.74
C LEU A 80 0.00 24.39 26.78
N ILE A 81 -0.40 24.04 28.00
CA ILE A 81 -0.68 25.01 29.07
C ILE A 81 0.58 25.81 29.43
N LYS A 82 1.75 25.15 29.48
CA LYS A 82 3.03 25.81 29.71
C LYS A 82 3.33 26.78 28.59
N LYS A 83 3.17 26.39 27.33
CA LYS A 83 3.37 27.28 26.16
C LYS A 83 2.46 28.49 26.20
N TRP A 84 1.20 28.31 26.60
CA TRP A 84 0.26 29.43 26.75
C TRP A 84 0.67 30.40 27.87
N LYS A 85 1.06 29.86 29.03
CA LYS A 85 1.56 30.70 30.15
C LYS A 85 2.82 31.50 29.79
N GLU A 86 3.70 30.89 29.00
CA GLU A 86 4.95 31.52 28.55
C GLU A 86 4.79 32.46 27.33
N GLY A 87 3.56 32.60 26.81
CA GLY A 87 3.28 33.37 25.59
C GLY A 87 3.84 32.79 24.29
N LYS A 88 4.35 31.54 24.33
CA LYS A 88 4.96 30.86 23.16
C LYS A 88 3.95 30.40 22.15
N ALA A 89 2.69 30.30 22.52
CA ALA A 89 1.57 29.96 21.64
C ALA A 89 0.28 30.60 22.17
N LYS A 90 -0.65 30.91 21.25
CA LYS A 90 -2.01 31.35 21.58
C LYS A 90 -3.06 30.34 21.16
N LYS A 91 -2.72 29.44 20.23
CA LYS A 91 -3.63 28.45 19.67
C LYS A 91 -3.00 27.05 19.72
N ALA A 92 -3.82 26.06 20.06
CA ALA A 92 -3.42 24.65 20.02
C ALA A 92 -3.30 24.13 18.58
N LYS A 93 -2.37 23.22 18.33
CA LYS A 93 -2.19 22.53 17.05
C LYS A 93 -3.32 21.54 16.69
N CYS A 94 -4.10 21.13 17.68
CA CYS A 94 -5.19 20.16 17.49
C CYS A 94 -6.25 20.71 16.52
N VAL A 95 -6.42 20.03 15.38
CA VAL A 95 -7.38 20.40 14.30
C VAL A 95 -8.73 19.69 14.39
N SER A 96 -9.03 19.01 15.49
CA SER A 96 -10.29 18.27 15.69
C SER A 96 -10.58 17.16 14.68
N CYS A 97 -9.56 16.55 14.10
CA CYS A 97 -9.72 15.45 13.14
C CYS A 97 -10.35 14.18 13.73
N ASN A 98 -10.48 14.10 15.07
CA ASN A 98 -11.02 12.96 15.84
C ASN A 98 -10.24 11.63 15.69
N SER A 99 -9.14 11.60 14.98
CA SER A 99 -8.31 10.40 14.80
C SER A 99 -7.76 9.79 16.10
N CYS A 100 -7.76 10.56 17.19
CA CYS A 100 -7.40 10.08 18.52
C CYS A 100 -8.53 9.34 19.27
N ILE A 101 -9.75 9.32 18.72
CA ILE A 101 -10.95 8.74 19.36
C ILE A 101 -11.48 7.55 18.56
N ILE A 102 -10.76 7.09 17.52
CA ILE A 102 -11.19 5.98 16.67
C ILE A 102 -11.26 4.71 17.54
N PRO A 103 -12.41 4.00 17.59
CA PRO A 103 -12.52 2.70 18.23
C PRO A 103 -11.51 1.71 17.61
N ASN A 104 -11.04 0.76 18.36
CA ASN A 104 -10.08 -0.29 17.97
C ASN A 104 -8.60 0.10 18.04
N LYS A 105 -8.22 1.12 18.82
CA LYS A 105 -6.82 1.33 19.21
C LYS A 105 -6.64 1.07 20.69
N ASP A 106 -5.62 0.33 21.05
CA ASP A 106 -5.29 0.00 22.44
C ASP A 106 -4.99 1.24 23.30
N TYR A 107 -4.75 2.38 22.67
CA TYR A 107 -4.49 3.66 23.32
C TYR A 107 -4.90 4.85 22.46
N ALA A 108 -5.37 5.90 23.11
CA ALA A 108 -5.71 7.16 22.47
C ALA A 108 -4.45 8.02 22.28
N THR A 109 -4.10 8.37 21.05
CA THR A 109 -2.96 9.26 20.75
C THR A 109 -3.27 10.21 19.60
N CYS A 110 -2.63 11.38 19.60
CA CYS A 110 -2.77 12.35 18.53
C CYS A 110 -1.89 11.95 17.34
N ILE A 111 -2.45 12.02 16.13
CA ILE A 111 -1.68 11.74 14.88
C ILE A 111 -0.46 12.66 14.71
N PHE A 112 -0.50 13.91 15.26
CA PHE A 112 0.63 14.83 15.22
C PHE A 112 1.74 14.51 16.22
N ASN A 113 1.46 13.67 17.24
CA ASN A 113 2.44 13.24 18.24
C ASN A 113 3.11 11.89 17.89
N LYS A 114 2.68 11.28 16.81
CA LYS A 114 3.37 10.11 16.28
C LYS A 114 4.74 10.59 15.78
N LYS A 115 5.78 10.41 16.60
CA LYS A 115 7.15 10.52 16.12
C LYS A 115 7.29 9.63 14.91
N LYS A 116 7.90 10.13 13.83
CA LYS A 116 8.21 9.36 12.62
C LYS A 116 8.89 7.99 12.91
N LYS A 117 9.44 7.80 14.12
CA LYS A 117 10.12 6.58 14.59
C LYS A 117 9.21 5.51 15.23
N ASP A 118 7.97 5.81 15.61
CA ASP A 118 7.11 4.85 16.34
C ASP A 118 6.04 4.20 15.45
N ILE A 119 6.06 4.48 14.16
CA ILE A 119 5.31 3.78 13.16
C ILE A 119 6.34 3.34 12.12
N GLU A 120 7.03 2.28 12.40
CA GLU A 120 7.47 1.38 11.35
C GLU A 120 6.19 0.81 10.74
N ARG A 121 5.56 1.58 9.87
CA ARG A 121 4.58 1.04 8.95
C ARG A 121 5.41 0.27 7.95
N LEU A 122 5.23 -1.01 7.95
CA LEU A 122 5.64 -1.82 6.84
C LEU A 122 4.80 -1.36 5.64
N GLU A 123 5.39 -0.63 4.71
CA GLU A 123 4.72 -0.07 3.54
C GLU A 123 5.44 -0.56 2.27
N PRO A 124 4.73 -0.64 1.14
CA PRO A 124 5.39 -0.81 -0.16
C PRO A 124 6.47 0.25 -0.37
N ALA A 125 7.42 -0.02 -1.27
CA ALA A 125 8.35 0.98 -1.74
C ALA A 125 7.61 2.23 -2.24
N ASP A 126 8.20 3.41 -2.04
CA ASP A 126 7.68 4.64 -2.61
C ASP A 126 7.86 4.67 -4.14
N PHE A 127 7.23 5.64 -4.81
CA PHE A 127 7.43 5.90 -6.23
C PHE A 127 8.91 6.19 -6.53
N GLN A 128 9.55 5.34 -7.31
CA GLN A 128 10.98 5.37 -7.59
C GLN A 128 11.26 5.27 -9.09
N SER A 129 12.36 5.87 -9.54
CA SER A 129 12.82 5.72 -10.92
C SER A 129 14.33 5.54 -10.99
N ILE A 130 14.77 4.69 -11.91
CA ILE A 130 16.18 4.49 -12.23
C ILE A 130 16.40 4.65 -13.74
N LYS A 131 17.56 5.19 -14.15
CA LYS A 131 17.98 5.24 -15.54
C LYS A 131 19.06 4.19 -15.81
N MET A 132 18.98 3.56 -16.97
CA MET A 132 19.94 2.58 -17.45
C MET A 132 20.08 2.73 -18.98
N GLY A 133 21.12 3.44 -19.41
CA GLY A 133 21.28 3.87 -20.79
C GLY A 133 20.15 4.78 -21.27
N GLU A 134 19.53 4.42 -22.39
CA GLU A 134 18.39 5.14 -22.96
C GLU A 134 17.05 4.77 -22.26
N TYR A 135 17.09 3.87 -21.26
CA TYR A 135 15.91 3.42 -20.54
C TYR A 135 15.69 4.25 -19.28
N LYS A 136 14.42 4.54 -18.98
CA LYS A 136 13.97 4.96 -17.66
C LYS A 136 12.95 3.96 -17.15
N ILE A 137 13.22 3.42 -16.00
CA ILE A 137 12.36 2.44 -15.34
C ILE A 137 11.76 3.09 -14.12
N THR A 138 10.43 3.09 -14.03
CA THR A 138 9.69 3.68 -12.91
C THR A 138 8.86 2.59 -12.22
N TYR A 139 9.10 2.42 -10.93
CA TYR A 139 8.24 1.64 -10.05
C TYR A 139 7.00 2.45 -9.71
N LEU A 140 5.85 1.88 -9.94
CA LEU A 140 4.53 2.46 -9.63
C LEU A 140 3.94 1.70 -8.45
N PRO A 141 4.06 2.21 -7.20
CA PRO A 141 3.36 1.65 -6.05
C PRO A 141 1.86 1.83 -6.25
N TYR A 142 1.11 0.78 -6.03
CA TYR A 142 -0.24 0.81 -6.52
C TYR A 142 -1.27 0.37 -5.47
N GLY A 143 -0.99 -0.73 -4.77
CA GLY A 143 -1.83 -1.23 -3.69
C GLY A 143 -1.03 -2.03 -2.70
N LYS A 144 -1.71 -2.56 -1.69
CA LYS A 144 -1.08 -3.38 -0.66
C LYS A 144 -2.06 -4.32 0.01
N GLY A 145 -1.52 -5.39 0.56
CA GLY A 145 -2.22 -6.27 1.48
C GLY A 145 -1.39 -6.54 2.72
N TYR A 146 -2.05 -6.98 3.79
CA TYR A 146 -1.40 -7.49 4.98
C TYR A 146 -2.00 -8.84 5.31
N THR A 147 -1.15 -9.84 5.46
CA THR A 147 -1.56 -11.21 5.67
C THR A 147 -0.79 -11.88 6.80
N ILE A 148 -1.37 -12.94 7.37
CA ILE A 148 -0.69 -13.78 8.35
C ILE A 148 0.53 -14.41 7.67
N PRO A 149 1.76 -14.22 8.20
CA PRO A 149 2.97 -14.65 7.52
C PRO A 149 3.05 -16.16 7.25
N SER A 150 2.66 -16.99 8.23
CA SER A 150 2.65 -18.45 8.08
C SER A 150 1.59 -18.97 7.09
N PHE A 151 0.56 -18.16 6.82
CA PHE A 151 -0.37 -18.41 5.72
C PHE A 151 0.25 -18.03 4.35
N ALA A 152 0.89 -16.85 4.29
CA ALA A 152 1.48 -16.36 3.05
C ALA A 152 2.66 -17.24 2.60
N TYR A 153 3.55 -17.56 3.53
CA TYR A 153 4.80 -18.30 3.26
C TYR A 153 4.76 -19.67 3.91
N PHE A 154 4.39 -20.67 3.15
CA PHE A 154 4.45 -22.06 3.61
C PHE A 154 5.91 -22.45 3.96
N ASP A 155 6.06 -23.39 4.87
CA ASP A 155 7.33 -23.85 5.41
C ASP A 155 8.09 -22.80 6.24
N SER A 156 7.44 -21.65 6.55
CA SER A 156 7.88 -20.72 7.60
C SER A 156 7.14 -20.98 8.91
N THR A 157 7.80 -20.72 10.03
CA THR A 157 7.24 -20.91 11.37
C THR A 157 7.06 -19.57 12.09
N ASP A 158 6.21 -19.54 13.11
CA ASP A 158 6.06 -18.35 13.97
C ASP A 158 7.40 -17.97 14.65
N GLU A 159 8.29 -18.96 14.93
CA GLU A 159 9.60 -18.69 15.49
C GLU A 159 10.50 -17.94 14.49
N ASP A 160 10.43 -18.27 13.20
CA ASP A 160 11.15 -17.56 12.15
C ASP A 160 10.71 -16.10 12.07
N TRP A 161 9.39 -15.87 12.08
CA TRP A 161 8.82 -14.53 12.02
C TRP A 161 9.08 -13.71 13.30
N ASN A 162 9.14 -14.35 14.46
CA ASN A 162 9.53 -13.69 15.70
C ASN A 162 10.97 -13.12 15.65
N LYS A 163 11.85 -13.73 14.87
CA LYS A 163 13.23 -13.24 14.61
C LYS A 163 13.26 -12.15 13.54
N LYS A 164 12.22 -12.00 12.73
CA LYS A 164 12.11 -11.11 11.57
C LYS A 164 11.06 -9.99 11.75
N LYS A 165 10.90 -9.48 12.98
CA LYS A 165 9.85 -8.49 13.33
C LYS A 165 9.80 -7.23 12.46
N LYS A 166 10.92 -6.83 11.85
CA LYS A 166 10.96 -5.70 10.91
C LYS A 166 10.12 -5.91 9.65
N TYR A 167 9.76 -7.16 9.32
CA TYR A 167 8.91 -7.52 8.20
C TYR A 167 7.43 -7.67 8.58
N LEU A 168 7.09 -7.34 9.82
CA LEU A 168 5.74 -7.44 10.35
C LEU A 168 5.21 -6.06 10.75
N ASN A 169 3.94 -5.82 10.46
CA ASN A 169 3.24 -4.66 11.00
C ASN A 169 2.92 -4.87 12.50
N LYS A 170 2.27 -3.90 13.13
CA LYS A 170 1.92 -3.97 14.57
C LYS A 170 0.95 -5.10 14.93
N GLU A 171 0.23 -5.61 13.94
CA GLU A 171 -0.71 -6.72 14.08
C GLU A 171 -0.03 -8.09 13.85
N GLY A 172 1.29 -8.11 13.62
CA GLY A 172 2.05 -9.31 13.31
C GLY A 172 1.83 -9.83 11.89
N LYS A 173 1.33 -9.00 10.98
CA LYS A 173 1.07 -9.37 9.59
C LYS A 173 2.20 -8.90 8.68
N SER A 174 2.54 -9.70 7.67
CA SER A 174 3.48 -9.36 6.59
C SER A 174 2.81 -8.54 5.50
N LEU A 175 3.58 -7.69 4.83
CA LEU A 175 3.16 -6.91 3.68
C LEU A 175 3.14 -7.78 2.42
N MET A 176 2.11 -7.56 1.60
CA MET A 176 2.00 -8.00 0.22
C MET A 176 1.82 -6.75 -0.65
N SER A 177 2.85 -6.35 -1.36
CA SER A 177 2.79 -5.18 -2.24
C SER A 177 2.07 -5.52 -3.55
N ILE A 178 1.35 -4.54 -4.10
CA ILE A 178 0.73 -4.62 -5.43
C ILE A 178 1.33 -3.49 -6.25
N TRP A 179 1.82 -3.80 -7.44
CA TRP A 179 2.71 -2.93 -8.17
C TRP A 179 2.59 -3.05 -9.69
N SER A 180 3.24 -2.12 -10.38
CA SER A 180 3.52 -2.15 -11.80
C SER A 180 4.90 -1.51 -12.05
N PHE A 181 5.58 -1.88 -13.13
CA PHE A 181 6.74 -1.13 -13.64
C PHE A 181 6.39 -0.46 -14.96
N LEU A 182 6.72 0.82 -15.09
CA LEU A 182 6.72 1.53 -16.35
C LEU A 182 8.15 1.55 -16.91
N ILE A 183 8.33 1.00 -18.10
CA ILE A 183 9.59 0.97 -18.82
C ILE A 183 9.48 1.90 -20.03
N GLU A 184 10.27 2.97 -20.03
CA GLU A 184 10.33 3.98 -21.07
C GLU A 184 11.58 3.78 -21.93
N TYR A 185 11.42 3.68 -23.25
CA TYR A 185 12.50 3.63 -24.23
C TYR A 185 12.06 4.31 -25.53
N LYS A 186 12.70 5.44 -25.86
CA LYS A 186 12.30 6.27 -27.03
C LYS A 186 10.79 6.55 -27.03
N THR A 187 10.08 6.07 -28.05
CA THR A 187 8.62 6.19 -28.13
C THR A 187 7.85 5.11 -27.37
N GLU A 188 8.53 4.04 -26.98
CA GLU A 188 7.90 2.93 -26.28
C GLU A 188 7.62 3.25 -24.80
N LYS A 189 6.44 2.93 -24.36
CA LYS A 189 5.97 2.99 -22.98
C LYS A 189 5.34 1.66 -22.63
N ILE A 190 6.03 0.87 -21.83
CA ILE A 190 5.66 -0.52 -21.52
C ILE A 190 5.24 -0.58 -20.07
N LEU A 191 4.06 -1.13 -19.78
CA LEU A 191 3.69 -1.53 -18.44
C LEU A 191 3.96 -3.03 -18.26
N PHE A 192 4.69 -3.36 -17.21
CA PHE A 192 4.89 -4.73 -16.75
C PHE A 192 4.01 -4.93 -15.53
N ASP A 193 2.99 -5.77 -15.70
CA ASP A 193 1.85 -6.01 -14.81
C ASP A 193 0.92 -4.80 -14.59
N LEU A 194 -0.32 -5.07 -14.19
CA LEU A 194 -1.39 -4.09 -14.08
C LEU A 194 -2.10 -4.07 -12.71
N GLY A 195 -1.46 -4.59 -11.67
CA GLY A 195 -2.00 -4.56 -10.32
C GLY A 195 -3.36 -5.25 -10.15
N PHE A 196 -4.09 -4.88 -9.09
CA PHE A 196 -5.31 -5.56 -8.62
C PHE A 196 -6.63 -4.87 -9.04
N GLY A 197 -6.58 -3.76 -9.76
CA GLY A 197 -7.75 -2.91 -9.99
C GLY A 197 -8.04 -1.99 -8.78
N ASP A 198 -9.16 -1.35 -8.77
CA ASP A 198 -9.67 -0.54 -7.65
C ASP A 198 -10.36 -1.39 -6.57
N LYS A 199 -10.05 -2.69 -6.53
CA LYS A 199 -10.76 -3.69 -5.73
C LYS A 199 -10.23 -3.75 -4.31
N HIS A 200 -11.13 -4.12 -3.42
CA HIS A 200 -10.83 -4.56 -2.07
C HIS A 200 -11.15 -6.04 -1.93
N PHE A 201 -10.24 -6.80 -1.35
CA PHE A 201 -10.41 -8.23 -1.11
C PHE A 201 -10.05 -8.56 0.34
N SER A 202 -10.90 -9.30 1.03
CA SER A 202 -10.73 -9.62 2.43
C SER A 202 -10.95 -11.10 2.69
N LEU A 203 -9.99 -11.71 3.36
CA LEU A 203 -10.06 -13.06 3.92
C LEU A 203 -9.76 -13.01 5.43
N PRO A 204 -10.09 -14.05 6.19
CA PRO A 204 -9.69 -14.13 7.60
C PRO A 204 -8.17 -13.97 7.80
N GLU A 205 -7.37 -14.45 6.86
CA GLU A 205 -5.91 -14.42 6.88
C GLU A 205 -5.32 -13.07 6.49
N GLY A 206 -6.06 -12.24 5.73
CA GLY A 206 -5.52 -10.97 5.27
C GLY A 206 -6.49 -10.11 4.47
N ASN A 207 -6.08 -8.86 4.28
CA ASN A 207 -6.82 -7.87 3.49
C ASN A 207 -5.89 -7.31 2.42
N TRP A 208 -6.44 -7.11 1.22
CA TRP A 208 -5.74 -6.51 0.08
C TRP A 208 -6.56 -5.36 -0.47
N ASP A 209 -5.90 -4.23 -0.61
CA ASP A 209 -6.46 -3.02 -1.19
C ASP A 209 -5.74 -2.73 -2.50
N GLY A 210 -6.50 -2.69 -3.58
CA GLY A 210 -6.06 -2.14 -4.85
C GLY A 210 -5.90 -0.63 -4.76
N GLY A 211 -5.48 -0.02 -5.84
CA GLY A 211 -5.24 1.40 -5.91
C GLY A 211 -5.53 1.96 -7.29
N ASP A 212 -5.03 3.16 -7.55
CA ASP A 212 -5.25 3.87 -8.80
C ASP A 212 -3.98 3.89 -9.65
N LEU A 213 -3.78 2.85 -10.49
CA LEU A 213 -2.68 2.78 -11.44
C LEU A 213 -2.69 3.97 -12.41
N LEU A 214 -3.87 4.42 -12.84
CA LEU A 214 -3.99 5.53 -13.79
C LEU A 214 -3.57 6.86 -13.17
N GLU A 215 -3.83 7.07 -11.87
CA GLU A 215 -3.32 8.24 -11.14
C GLU A 215 -1.79 8.19 -11.03
N ASN A 216 -1.22 7.02 -10.71
CA ASN A 216 0.23 6.87 -10.64
C ASN A 216 0.90 7.01 -12.01
N LEU A 217 0.25 6.57 -13.06
CA LEU A 217 0.72 6.80 -14.43
C LEU A 217 0.75 8.30 -14.76
N LYS A 218 -0.28 9.06 -14.36
CA LYS A 218 -0.30 10.53 -14.49
C LYS A 218 0.81 11.20 -13.69
N LYS A 219 1.12 10.73 -12.49
CA LYS A 219 2.28 11.21 -11.70
C LYS A 219 3.61 10.94 -12.43
N ALA A 220 3.70 9.85 -13.20
CA ALA A 220 4.84 9.57 -14.08
C ALA A 220 4.87 10.47 -15.33
N GLY A 221 3.82 11.23 -15.62
CA GLY A 221 3.70 12.15 -16.74
C GLY A 221 3.02 11.56 -17.99
N PHE A 222 2.27 10.45 -17.82
CA PHE A 222 1.62 9.75 -18.93
C PHE A 222 0.12 9.56 -18.71
N ASP A 223 -0.60 9.46 -19.82
CA ASP A 223 -1.99 9.00 -19.85
C ASP A 223 -2.05 7.55 -20.35
N ARG A 224 -3.18 6.88 -20.12
CA ARG A 224 -3.42 5.51 -20.58
C ARG A 224 -3.27 5.30 -22.10
N LYS A 225 -3.44 6.38 -22.89
CA LYS A 225 -3.27 6.35 -24.36
C LYS A 225 -1.83 6.38 -24.79
N ASP A 226 -0.91 6.75 -23.91
CA ASP A 226 0.54 6.80 -24.19
C ASP A 226 1.19 5.42 -24.10
N ILE A 227 0.54 4.45 -23.46
CA ILE A 227 1.07 3.10 -23.29
C ILE A 227 1.01 2.36 -24.62
N THR A 228 2.16 1.83 -25.02
CA THR A 228 2.33 1.11 -26.30
C THR A 228 2.32 -0.41 -26.14
N LYS A 229 2.70 -0.89 -24.97
CA LYS A 229 2.70 -2.33 -24.64
C LYS A 229 2.29 -2.57 -23.18
N VAL A 230 1.56 -3.64 -22.97
CA VAL A 230 1.31 -4.25 -21.66
C VAL A 230 1.87 -5.66 -21.70
N ILE A 231 2.71 -6.00 -20.75
CA ILE A 231 3.30 -7.33 -20.60
C ILE A 231 2.89 -7.87 -19.25
N TYR A 232 2.19 -8.98 -19.24
CA TYR A 232 1.84 -9.68 -18.02
C TYR A 232 2.92 -10.69 -17.68
N SER A 233 3.41 -10.62 -16.45
CA SER A 233 4.28 -11.65 -15.91
C SER A 233 3.54 -12.98 -15.77
N HIS A 234 2.32 -12.92 -15.24
CA HIS A 234 1.37 -14.02 -15.09
C HIS A 234 -0.03 -13.45 -14.80
N PHE A 235 -1.03 -14.33 -14.59
CA PHE A 235 -2.42 -13.91 -14.53
C PHE A 235 -3.07 -14.03 -13.15
N HIS A 236 -2.32 -13.98 -12.07
CA HIS A 236 -2.95 -13.77 -10.76
C HIS A 236 -3.68 -12.42 -10.70
N PRO A 237 -4.76 -12.29 -9.92
CA PRO A 237 -5.56 -11.06 -9.84
C PRO A 237 -4.77 -9.79 -9.56
N SER A 238 -3.67 -9.91 -8.79
CA SER A 238 -2.75 -8.80 -8.47
C SER A 238 -1.93 -8.27 -9.64
N HIS A 239 -2.02 -8.88 -10.83
CA HIS A 239 -1.25 -8.50 -12.03
C HIS A 239 -2.11 -8.10 -13.23
N VAL A 240 -3.43 -8.33 -13.16
CA VAL A 240 -4.35 -8.16 -14.30
C VAL A 240 -5.48 -7.17 -14.06
N GLY A 241 -5.55 -6.58 -12.87
CA GLY A 241 -6.74 -5.85 -12.41
C GLY A 241 -7.13 -4.64 -13.25
N TRP A 242 -6.17 -3.94 -13.85
CA TRP A 242 -6.43 -2.82 -14.76
C TRP A 242 -6.38 -3.21 -16.25
N THR A 243 -6.66 -4.46 -16.60
CA THR A 243 -6.75 -4.87 -18.01
C THR A 243 -7.85 -4.14 -18.74
N SER A 244 -9.01 -3.95 -18.09
CA SER A 244 -10.15 -3.24 -18.66
C SER A 244 -10.84 -2.36 -17.64
N ILE A 245 -11.53 -1.36 -18.15
CA ILE A 245 -12.37 -0.43 -17.38
C ILE A 245 -13.76 -0.36 -17.99
N GLU A 246 -14.71 0.16 -17.22
CA GLU A 246 -16.03 0.46 -17.74
C GLU A 246 -16.08 1.91 -18.25
N GLU A 247 -16.45 2.10 -19.52
CA GLU A 247 -16.69 3.40 -20.14
C GLU A 247 -18.05 3.40 -20.83
N ASN A 248 -18.91 4.37 -20.45
CA ASN A 248 -20.25 4.52 -21.02
C ASN A 248 -21.08 3.22 -21.02
N GLY A 249 -21.00 2.44 -19.94
CA GLY A 249 -21.71 1.17 -19.77
C GLY A 249 -21.15 0.02 -20.62
N LYS A 250 -19.94 0.16 -21.14
CA LYS A 250 -19.24 -0.91 -21.89
C LYS A 250 -17.87 -1.16 -21.29
N ARG A 251 -17.47 -2.42 -21.26
CA ARG A 251 -16.13 -2.83 -20.89
C ARG A 251 -15.18 -2.61 -22.06
N VAL A 252 -14.08 -1.88 -21.83
CA VAL A 252 -13.06 -1.57 -22.84
C VAL A 252 -11.67 -1.81 -22.27
N LEU A 253 -10.69 -2.09 -23.12
CA LEU A 253 -9.29 -2.18 -22.70
C LEU A 253 -8.81 -0.85 -22.10
N THR A 254 -8.17 -0.92 -20.94
CA THR A 254 -7.69 0.28 -20.24
C THR A 254 -6.68 1.06 -21.07
N PHE A 255 -5.81 0.38 -21.80
CA PHE A 255 -4.74 0.97 -22.61
C PHE A 255 -5.05 0.75 -24.11
N PRO A 256 -5.87 1.63 -24.74
CA PRO A 256 -6.45 1.38 -26.05
C PRO A 256 -5.43 1.33 -27.19
N ASN A 257 -4.25 1.92 -26.99
CA ASN A 257 -3.18 1.94 -28.01
C ASN A 257 -2.11 0.87 -27.78
N ALA A 258 -2.24 0.08 -26.69
CA ALA A 258 -1.25 -0.92 -26.33
C ALA A 258 -1.46 -2.25 -27.06
N ASN A 259 -0.35 -2.92 -27.37
CA ASN A 259 -0.35 -4.35 -27.61
C ASN A 259 -0.21 -5.10 -26.29
N TYR A 260 -0.98 -6.16 -26.10
CA TYR A 260 -0.99 -6.95 -24.86
C TYR A 260 -0.25 -8.27 -25.07
N TYR A 261 0.60 -8.62 -24.11
CA TYR A 261 1.50 -9.76 -24.20
C TYR A 261 1.47 -10.63 -22.96
N SER A 262 1.52 -11.94 -23.15
CA SER A 262 1.80 -12.95 -22.13
C SER A 262 2.33 -14.22 -22.78
N THR A 263 2.39 -15.34 -22.05
CA THR A 263 2.72 -16.64 -22.63
C THR A 263 1.47 -17.44 -22.95
N LYS A 264 1.59 -18.35 -23.93
CA LYS A 264 0.48 -19.27 -24.25
C LYS A 264 0.19 -20.20 -23.06
N ASN A 265 1.23 -20.66 -22.36
CA ASN A 265 1.08 -21.54 -21.21
C ASN A 265 0.25 -20.89 -20.09
N GLU A 266 0.43 -19.60 -19.88
CA GLU A 266 -0.32 -18.84 -18.88
C GLU A 266 -1.80 -18.76 -19.28
N LEU A 267 -2.08 -18.40 -20.52
CA LEU A 267 -3.47 -18.34 -21.00
C LEU A 267 -4.15 -19.71 -20.94
N ASP A 268 -3.50 -20.77 -21.40
CA ASP A 268 -4.05 -22.12 -21.40
C ASP A 268 -4.35 -22.61 -19.97
N PHE A 269 -3.48 -22.30 -19.01
CA PHE A 269 -3.66 -22.66 -17.61
C PHE A 269 -4.91 -21.98 -17.02
N TRP A 270 -5.02 -20.66 -17.17
CA TRP A 270 -6.13 -19.91 -16.61
C TRP A 270 -7.44 -20.06 -17.37
N ALA A 271 -7.40 -20.41 -18.65
CA ALA A 271 -8.61 -20.69 -19.43
C ALA A 271 -9.51 -21.77 -18.82
N ASN A 272 -8.91 -22.69 -18.04
CA ASN A 272 -9.59 -23.82 -17.40
C ASN A 272 -9.88 -23.59 -15.89
N LYS A 273 -9.58 -22.39 -15.35
CA LYS A 273 -9.67 -22.08 -13.91
C LYS A 273 -10.63 -20.93 -13.59
N ILE A 274 -11.73 -20.88 -14.30
CA ILE A 274 -12.69 -19.77 -14.26
C ILE A 274 -13.43 -19.68 -12.91
N ASP A 275 -13.61 -20.80 -12.22
CA ASP A 275 -14.42 -20.92 -11.00
C ASP A 275 -13.57 -20.95 -9.72
N GLU A 276 -12.28 -20.67 -9.78
CA GLU A 276 -11.46 -20.58 -8.57
C GLU A 276 -11.76 -19.30 -7.77
N PRO A 277 -11.83 -19.37 -6.41
CA PRO A 277 -12.14 -18.20 -5.58
C PRO A 277 -11.20 -17.00 -5.75
N ILE A 278 -9.98 -17.25 -6.23
CA ILE A 278 -8.94 -16.26 -6.55
C ILE A 278 -8.72 -16.20 -8.06
N GLY A 279 -9.71 -16.64 -8.85
CA GLY A 279 -9.61 -16.70 -10.31
C GLY A 279 -9.80 -15.33 -10.97
N ILE A 280 -9.48 -15.30 -12.26
CA ILE A 280 -9.63 -14.11 -13.08
C ILE A 280 -11.11 -13.93 -13.42
N GLU A 281 -11.62 -12.71 -13.24
CA GLU A 281 -12.96 -12.38 -13.72
C GLU A 281 -13.00 -12.38 -15.24
N LEU A 282 -13.90 -13.19 -15.82
CA LEU A 282 -14.03 -13.34 -17.27
C LEU A 282 -14.23 -12.01 -18.00
N ASN A 283 -15.19 -11.23 -17.54
CA ASN A 283 -15.61 -9.99 -18.20
C ASN A 283 -14.61 -8.83 -18.01
N SER A 284 -13.81 -8.82 -16.97
CA SER A 284 -12.85 -7.76 -16.70
C SER A 284 -11.46 -8.03 -17.25
N PHE A 285 -11.14 -9.28 -17.52
CA PHE A 285 -9.82 -9.70 -17.96
C PHE A 285 -9.86 -10.56 -19.26
N LYS A 286 -10.48 -11.75 -19.23
CA LYS A 286 -10.38 -12.72 -20.31
C LYS A 286 -11.05 -12.24 -21.58
N GLU A 287 -12.31 -11.82 -21.50
CA GLU A 287 -13.07 -11.39 -22.67
C GLU A 287 -12.44 -10.17 -23.36
N PRO A 288 -11.97 -9.11 -22.65
CA PRO A 288 -11.31 -7.98 -23.30
C PRO A 288 -10.02 -8.35 -24.03
N LEU A 289 -9.32 -9.41 -23.61
CA LEU A 289 -8.07 -9.86 -24.22
C LEU A 289 -8.27 -10.88 -25.36
N GLU A 290 -9.48 -11.36 -25.56
CA GLU A 290 -9.76 -12.34 -26.60
C GLU A 290 -9.43 -11.77 -27.98
N GLY A 291 -8.57 -12.49 -28.71
CA GLY A 291 -8.13 -12.09 -30.05
C GLY A 291 -7.10 -10.95 -30.11
N VAL A 292 -6.78 -10.29 -28.98
CA VAL A 292 -5.79 -9.18 -28.97
C VAL A 292 -4.47 -9.56 -28.32
N ILE A 293 -4.44 -10.58 -27.46
CA ILE A 293 -3.23 -10.99 -26.75
C ILE A 293 -2.23 -11.67 -27.69
N LYS A 294 -0.97 -11.31 -27.55
CA LYS A 294 0.18 -11.86 -28.29
C LYS A 294 1.04 -12.72 -27.37
N TYR A 295 1.61 -13.79 -27.90
CA TYR A 295 2.38 -14.74 -27.13
C TYR A 295 3.87 -14.50 -27.25
N LEU A 296 4.52 -14.37 -26.12
CA LEU A 296 5.96 -14.24 -25.97
C LEU A 296 6.62 -15.62 -25.85
N LYS A 297 7.87 -15.70 -26.28
CA LYS A 297 8.72 -16.90 -26.16
C LYS A 297 9.91 -16.62 -25.24
N ASP A 298 10.45 -17.70 -24.66
CA ASP A 298 11.69 -17.57 -23.87
C ASP A 298 12.83 -17.02 -24.73
N GLY A 299 13.56 -16.04 -24.22
CA GLY A 299 14.63 -15.35 -24.92
C GLY A 299 14.18 -14.34 -25.98
N GLU A 300 12.88 -14.10 -26.18
CA GLU A 300 12.37 -13.12 -27.14
C GLU A 300 12.76 -11.69 -26.72
N GLU A 301 13.27 -10.91 -27.67
CA GLU A 301 13.55 -9.49 -27.50
C GLU A 301 12.29 -8.67 -27.82
N VAL A 302 11.69 -8.08 -26.80
CA VAL A 302 10.42 -7.32 -26.94
C VAL A 302 10.63 -5.93 -27.52
N ILE A 303 11.69 -5.28 -27.08
CA ILE A 303 12.29 -4.06 -27.62
C ILE A 303 13.81 -4.19 -27.47
N PRO A 304 14.66 -3.39 -28.15
CA PRO A 304 16.10 -3.54 -28.06
C PRO A 304 16.60 -3.77 -26.64
N ASN A 305 17.36 -4.85 -26.41
CA ASN A 305 17.95 -5.25 -25.13
C ASN A 305 16.98 -5.57 -23.98
N LEU A 306 15.67 -5.66 -24.21
CA LEU A 306 14.68 -6.13 -23.22
C LEU A 306 14.19 -7.52 -23.62
N PHE A 307 14.57 -8.53 -22.85
CA PHE A 307 14.34 -9.94 -23.15
C PHE A 307 13.35 -10.57 -22.20
N VAL A 308 12.61 -11.54 -22.69
CA VAL A 308 11.71 -12.41 -21.93
C VAL A 308 12.50 -13.56 -21.33
N LYS A 309 12.25 -13.88 -20.05
CA LYS A 309 12.78 -15.07 -19.41
C LYS A 309 11.65 -15.89 -18.78
N TYR A 310 11.50 -17.12 -19.22
CA TYR A 310 10.54 -18.05 -18.61
C TYR A 310 11.03 -18.50 -17.24
N GLU A 311 10.13 -18.41 -16.25
CA GLU A 311 10.40 -18.83 -14.87
C GLU A 311 9.17 -19.56 -14.31
N PHE A 312 9.18 -20.87 -14.44
CA PHE A 312 8.04 -21.70 -14.08
C PHE A 312 8.04 -22.13 -12.61
N GLY A 313 6.86 -22.22 -12.01
CA GLY A 313 6.69 -22.72 -10.64
C GLY A 313 5.59 -21.99 -9.90
N HIS A 314 5.65 -20.68 -9.87
CA HIS A 314 4.58 -19.84 -9.32
C HIS A 314 3.31 -20.02 -10.15
N THR A 315 3.38 -19.82 -11.47
CA THR A 315 2.40 -20.30 -12.44
C THR A 315 3.10 -21.06 -13.59
N PRO A 316 2.37 -21.84 -14.40
CA PRO A 316 2.97 -22.60 -15.50
C PRO A 316 3.49 -21.78 -16.66
N GLY A 317 3.11 -20.51 -16.75
CA GLY A 317 3.51 -19.63 -17.84
C GLY A 317 4.18 -18.33 -17.40
N MET A 318 4.55 -18.20 -16.12
CA MET A 318 5.15 -16.99 -15.58
C MET A 318 6.46 -16.61 -16.27
N ILE A 319 6.66 -15.32 -16.46
CA ILE A 319 7.89 -14.73 -17.00
C ILE A 319 8.48 -13.66 -16.07
N ASN A 320 9.78 -13.49 -16.18
CA ASN A 320 10.53 -12.30 -15.81
C ASN A 320 10.95 -11.54 -17.06
N LEU A 321 11.38 -10.28 -16.91
CA LEU A 321 12.03 -9.53 -17.97
C LEU A 321 13.50 -9.24 -17.60
N ILE A 322 14.37 -9.19 -18.62
CA ILE A 322 15.79 -8.88 -18.44
C ILE A 322 16.13 -7.71 -19.36
N LEU A 323 16.59 -6.61 -18.78
CA LEU A 323 17.12 -5.47 -19.52
C LEU A 323 18.66 -5.46 -19.47
N GLU A 324 19.32 -5.35 -20.61
CA GLU A 324 20.76 -5.25 -20.72
C GLU A 324 21.15 -3.90 -21.29
N ALA A 325 21.73 -3.00 -20.49
CA ALA A 325 22.18 -1.69 -20.92
C ALA A 325 23.30 -1.15 -20.01
N ASP A 326 24.15 -0.26 -20.51
CA ASP A 326 25.26 0.37 -19.78
C ASP A 326 26.19 -0.63 -19.06
N GLY A 327 26.41 -1.82 -19.64
CA GLY A 327 27.23 -2.86 -19.01
C GLY A 327 26.62 -3.47 -17.76
N LYS A 328 25.35 -3.24 -17.53
CA LYS A 328 24.55 -3.79 -16.41
C LYS A 328 23.41 -4.65 -16.94
N LYS A 329 22.94 -5.52 -16.07
CA LYS A 329 21.77 -6.36 -16.30
C LYS A 329 20.73 -6.04 -15.23
N MET A 330 19.48 -5.75 -15.61
CA MET A 330 18.38 -5.59 -14.69
C MET A 330 17.37 -6.71 -14.88
N TRP A 331 17.06 -7.40 -13.80
CA TRP A 331 15.98 -8.37 -13.75
C TRP A 331 14.73 -7.74 -13.16
N PHE A 332 13.66 -7.73 -13.91
CA PHE A 332 12.32 -7.49 -13.40
C PHE A 332 11.77 -8.81 -12.89
N VAL A 333 11.91 -9.03 -11.61
CA VAL A 333 11.50 -10.27 -10.95
C VAL A 333 10.05 -10.14 -10.50
N SER A 334 9.22 -11.04 -11.02
CA SER A 334 7.84 -11.13 -10.59
C SER A 334 7.69 -12.03 -9.35
N ASP A 335 6.60 -12.74 -9.23
CA ASP A 335 6.15 -13.45 -8.04
C ASP A 335 6.93 -14.73 -7.71
N LEU A 336 8.08 -14.94 -8.33
CA LEU A 336 9.04 -15.94 -7.85
C LEU A 336 9.66 -15.54 -6.49
N LEU A 337 9.75 -14.22 -6.24
CA LEU A 337 10.22 -13.64 -4.99
C LEU A 337 9.21 -12.60 -4.46
N HIS A 338 8.67 -12.86 -3.28
CA HIS A 338 7.73 -11.97 -2.59
C HIS A 338 8.35 -11.21 -1.42
N SER A 339 9.53 -11.61 -1.00
CA SER A 339 10.30 -10.97 0.06
C SER A 339 11.78 -11.25 -0.13
N ASP A 340 12.62 -10.29 0.23
CA ASP A 340 14.07 -10.46 0.32
C ASP A 340 14.49 -11.56 1.33
N LEU A 341 13.60 -11.96 2.24
CA LEU A 341 13.79 -13.10 3.12
C LEU A 341 13.94 -14.43 2.36
N GLN A 342 13.39 -14.53 1.15
CA GLN A 342 13.49 -15.75 0.34
C GLN A 342 14.87 -15.94 -0.28
N PHE A 343 15.76 -14.94 -0.24
CA PHE A 343 17.16 -15.13 -0.57
C PHE A 343 17.89 -16.06 0.42
N GLU A 344 17.53 -15.98 1.71
CA GLU A 344 18.04 -16.86 2.75
C GLU A 344 17.19 -18.13 2.91
N ASN A 345 15.93 -18.09 2.50
CA ASN A 345 14.94 -19.15 2.70
C ASN A 345 14.21 -19.48 1.39
N PRO A 346 14.90 -19.98 0.36
CA PRO A 346 14.28 -20.22 -0.94
C PRO A 346 13.17 -21.29 -0.92
N GLN A 347 13.12 -22.12 0.14
CA GLN A 347 12.06 -23.10 0.39
C GLN A 347 10.73 -22.47 0.81
N TRP A 348 10.73 -21.23 1.31
CA TRP A 348 9.48 -20.56 1.68
C TRP A 348 8.63 -20.29 0.45
N SER A 349 7.71 -21.21 0.18
CA SER A 349 6.78 -21.14 -0.95
C SER A 349 5.59 -20.26 -0.61
N LEU A 350 5.11 -19.50 -1.58
CA LEU A 350 3.91 -18.73 -1.38
C LEU A 350 2.65 -19.63 -1.44
N PHE A 351 1.59 -19.23 -0.74
CA PHE A 351 0.31 -19.94 -0.78
C PHE A 351 -0.25 -20.07 -2.22
N SER A 352 0.10 -19.11 -3.10
CA SER A 352 -0.30 -19.05 -4.50
C SER A 352 0.65 -19.79 -5.47
N ASP A 353 1.75 -20.37 -4.99
CA ASP A 353 2.64 -21.16 -5.85
C ASP A 353 1.92 -22.42 -6.37
N ASN A 354 1.69 -22.49 -7.66
CA ASN A 354 1.03 -23.63 -8.31
C ASN A 354 1.81 -24.95 -8.14
N ASN A 355 3.13 -24.86 -8.20
CA ASN A 355 4.02 -25.99 -7.93
C ASN A 355 5.19 -25.53 -7.06
N LYS A 356 5.10 -25.81 -5.76
CA LYS A 356 6.04 -25.35 -4.73
C LYS A 356 7.47 -25.81 -4.99
N GLU A 357 7.66 -27.08 -5.39
CA GLU A 357 8.98 -27.63 -5.67
C GLU A 357 9.62 -26.97 -6.89
N LYS A 358 8.87 -26.79 -7.97
CA LYS A 358 9.37 -26.05 -9.14
C LYS A 358 9.65 -24.60 -8.82
N ALA A 359 8.80 -23.93 -8.06
CA ALA A 359 9.01 -22.54 -7.63
C ALA A 359 10.26 -22.41 -6.77
N MET A 360 10.49 -23.32 -5.81
CA MET A 360 11.70 -23.36 -5.00
C MET A 360 12.96 -23.55 -5.86
N ASN A 361 12.96 -24.53 -6.78
CA ASN A 361 14.11 -24.80 -7.64
C ASN A 361 14.40 -23.63 -8.59
N ALA A 362 13.35 -23.01 -9.18
CA ALA A 362 13.49 -21.82 -10.01
C ALA A 362 14.05 -20.64 -9.19
N ARG A 363 13.61 -20.46 -7.95
CA ARG A 363 14.08 -19.44 -7.01
C ARG A 363 15.55 -19.61 -6.69
N ILE A 364 15.99 -20.83 -6.40
CA ILE A 364 17.42 -21.14 -6.13
C ILE A 364 18.28 -20.76 -7.34
N ASN A 365 17.87 -21.15 -8.54
CA ASN A 365 18.61 -20.80 -9.76
C ASN A 365 18.63 -19.29 -10.02
N LEU A 366 17.49 -18.62 -9.81
CA LEU A 366 17.39 -17.18 -9.97
C LEU A 366 18.31 -16.42 -9.01
N ILE A 367 18.39 -16.83 -7.74
CA ILE A 367 19.27 -16.22 -6.73
C ILE A 367 20.72 -16.19 -7.19
N GLU A 368 21.23 -17.28 -7.78
CA GLU A 368 22.60 -17.32 -8.33
C GLU A 368 22.79 -16.35 -9.51
N GLU A 369 21.76 -16.17 -10.36
CA GLU A 369 21.80 -15.18 -11.45
C GLU A 369 21.77 -13.74 -10.92
N LEU A 370 20.93 -13.47 -9.91
CA LEU A 370 20.80 -12.15 -9.31
C LEU A 370 22.04 -11.70 -8.53
N ALA A 371 22.83 -12.66 -8.02
CA ALA A 371 24.07 -12.38 -7.29
C ALA A 371 25.27 -12.10 -8.20
N LYS A 372 25.12 -12.18 -9.53
CA LYS A 372 26.21 -11.86 -10.47
C LYS A 372 26.55 -10.37 -10.44
N PRO A 373 27.82 -10.00 -10.69
CA PRO A 373 28.24 -8.61 -10.75
C PRO A 373 27.42 -7.79 -11.75
N ASN A 374 27.20 -6.52 -11.42
CA ASN A 374 26.46 -5.55 -12.26
C ASN A 374 24.98 -5.95 -12.52
N THR A 375 24.41 -6.80 -11.67
CA THR A 375 23.01 -7.21 -11.75
C THR A 375 22.16 -6.39 -10.80
N ILE A 376 21.17 -5.68 -11.33
CA ILE A 376 20.17 -4.91 -10.61
C ILE A 376 18.91 -5.78 -10.50
N ILE A 377 18.29 -5.80 -9.35
CA ILE A 377 16.98 -6.43 -9.11
C ILE A 377 15.93 -5.34 -9.12
N ALA A 378 14.93 -5.45 -9.97
CA ALA A 378 13.70 -4.69 -9.92
C ALA A 378 12.59 -5.65 -9.46
N ASN A 379 12.11 -5.49 -8.23
CA ASN A 379 11.05 -6.32 -7.65
C ASN A 379 10.10 -5.45 -6.84
N GLY A 380 8.82 -5.46 -7.22
CA GLY A 380 7.81 -4.62 -6.58
C GLY A 380 7.25 -5.21 -5.28
N ASN A 381 7.54 -6.47 -4.97
CA ASN A 381 7.08 -7.13 -3.75
C ASN A 381 7.94 -6.76 -2.52
N PHE A 382 9.16 -6.23 -2.74
CA PHE A 382 10.06 -5.93 -1.64
C PHE A 382 9.64 -4.69 -0.87
N VAL A 383 9.90 -4.72 0.42
CA VAL A 383 9.56 -3.63 1.34
C VAL A 383 10.54 -2.47 1.18
N GLU A 384 10.06 -1.24 1.19
CA GLU A 384 10.81 0.03 1.18
C GLU A 384 11.52 0.36 -0.14
N GLU A 385 12.10 -0.62 -0.85
CA GLU A 385 12.90 -0.38 -2.05
C GLU A 385 12.57 -1.39 -3.16
N ALA A 386 12.18 -0.88 -4.32
CA ALA A 386 11.87 -1.70 -5.49
C ALA A 386 13.12 -2.07 -6.33
N PHE A 387 14.24 -1.37 -6.11
CA PHE A 387 15.50 -1.61 -6.81
C PHE A 387 16.62 -1.90 -5.84
N GLY A 388 17.48 -2.87 -6.15
CA GLY A 388 18.61 -3.20 -5.32
C GLY A 388 19.56 -4.21 -5.96
N TYR A 389 20.51 -4.69 -5.17
CA TYR A 389 21.54 -5.64 -5.57
C TYR A 389 21.58 -6.81 -4.61
N LEU A 390 21.93 -7.98 -5.10
CA LEU A 390 22.17 -9.14 -4.25
C LEU A 390 23.67 -9.44 -4.17
N LYS A 391 24.19 -9.44 -2.96
CA LYS A 391 25.58 -9.74 -2.70
C LYS A 391 25.70 -11.09 -2.00
N LYS A 392 26.58 -11.96 -2.53
CA LYS A 392 26.96 -13.18 -1.84
C LYS A 392 28.12 -12.87 -0.89
N GLU A 393 27.93 -13.11 0.40
CA GLU A 393 28.91 -12.89 1.45
C GLU A 393 29.89 -14.06 1.53
N GLU A 394 31.03 -13.88 2.24
CA GLU A 394 32.06 -14.90 2.40
C GLU A 394 31.59 -16.18 3.10
N ASP A 395 30.56 -16.05 3.96
CA ASP A 395 29.91 -17.18 4.65
C ASP A 395 28.91 -17.94 3.76
N GLY A 396 28.77 -17.53 2.50
CA GLY A 396 27.88 -18.12 1.51
C GLY A 396 26.43 -17.62 1.56
N LYS A 397 26.10 -16.74 2.52
CA LYS A 397 24.77 -16.12 2.61
C LYS A 397 24.60 -15.01 1.60
N TYR A 398 23.35 -14.69 1.34
CA TYR A 398 22.98 -13.59 0.46
C TYR A 398 22.48 -12.40 1.26
N ARG A 399 22.95 -11.20 0.91
CA ARG A 399 22.47 -9.95 1.46
C ARG A 399 21.92 -9.06 0.35
N TYR A 400 20.66 -8.66 0.52
CA TYR A 400 20.05 -7.65 -0.36
C TYR A 400 20.51 -6.26 0.09
N GLU A 401 21.11 -5.52 -0.83
CA GLU A 401 21.58 -4.14 -0.65
C GLU A 401 20.67 -3.20 -1.47
N ARG A 402 20.18 -2.16 -0.82
CA ARG A 402 19.22 -1.19 -1.36
C ARG A 402 19.92 0.08 -1.81
#